data_60d600c38fad50c21cd9263c7cb590ad
#
_entry.id   60d600c38fad50c21cd9263c7cb590ad
#
_cell.length_a   1.000
_cell.length_b   1.000
_cell.length_c   1.000
_cell.angle_alpha   90.00
_cell.angle_beta   90.00
_cell.angle_gamma   90.00
#
_symmetry.space_group_name_H-M   'P 1'
#
loop_
_entity.id
_entity.type
_entity.pdbx_description
1 polymer ?
#
loop_
_entity_poly.entity_id
_entity_poly.type
_entity_poly.pdbx_seq_one_letter_code
_entity_poly.pdbx_strand_id
1 'polypeptide(L)'
;MLNKQKSEIKKDEYLRGLKNVIKNSGIQARYEIFHNKPKIIFDAAHNFEGIEEFLYEFKKESVNYDKVTVIYGTMKDKDYFSILNELKIVFDTIYITEIDYERAAKIEEVMEEANRAGIRIIPMNNPAKYINQFMEGSVSECLVILGSIYVLGEIKKKLLNIELDIKI
;
A
#
# COMPACT_ATOMS: atom_id res chain seq x y z
N MET A 1 -38.34 -6.95 -26.37
CA MET A 1 -37.81 -5.57 -26.43
C MET A 1 -37.55 -5.11 -25.00
N LEU A 2 -36.29 -5.03 -24.58
CA LEU A 2 -35.89 -4.53 -23.27
C LEU A 2 -35.79 -3.00 -23.38
N ASN A 3 -36.67 -2.28 -22.69
CA ASN A 3 -36.59 -0.83 -22.54
C ASN A 3 -35.31 -0.46 -21.77
N LYS A 4 -34.34 0.12 -22.48
CA LYS A 4 -33.22 0.82 -21.85
C LYS A 4 -33.74 2.12 -21.25
N GLN A 5 -34.11 2.11 -19.97
CA GLN A 5 -34.21 3.35 -19.22
C GLN A 5 -32.80 3.95 -19.10
N LYS A 6 -32.51 4.99 -19.86
CA LYS A 6 -31.36 5.88 -19.62
C LYS A 6 -31.68 6.67 -18.35
N SER A 7 -31.15 6.22 -17.20
CA SER A 7 -31.13 7.07 -16.02
C SER A 7 -30.03 8.11 -16.21
N GLU A 8 -30.39 9.36 -16.42
CA GLU A 8 -29.46 10.48 -16.38
C GLU A 8 -29.03 10.69 -14.93
N ILE A 9 -27.83 10.18 -14.59
CA ILE A 9 -27.21 10.43 -13.29
C ILE A 9 -26.79 11.90 -13.26
N LYS A 10 -27.31 12.67 -12.32
CA LYS A 10 -26.94 14.08 -12.13
C LYS A 10 -25.46 14.17 -11.73
N LYS A 11 -24.76 15.18 -12.24
CA LYS A 11 -23.33 15.40 -11.99
C LYS A 11 -22.98 15.36 -10.48
N ASP A 12 -23.85 15.91 -9.63
CA ASP A 12 -23.66 15.92 -8.18
C ASP A 12 -23.83 14.55 -7.53
N GLU A 13 -24.66 13.69 -8.10
CA GLU A 13 -24.83 12.30 -7.65
C GLU A 13 -23.63 11.46 -8.06
N TYR A 14 -23.12 11.68 -9.27
CA TYR A 14 -21.88 11.07 -9.76
C TYR A 14 -20.69 11.46 -8.89
N LEU A 15 -20.51 12.76 -8.60
CA LEU A 15 -19.42 13.25 -7.75
C LEU A 15 -19.54 12.76 -6.31
N ARG A 16 -20.76 12.66 -5.76
CA ARG A 16 -20.99 12.05 -4.43
C ARG A 16 -20.68 10.55 -4.44
N GLY A 17 -21.04 9.84 -5.51
CA GLY A 17 -20.70 8.43 -5.71
C GLY A 17 -19.20 8.21 -5.71
N LEU A 18 -18.44 9.01 -6.47
CA LEU A 18 -16.99 8.95 -6.54
C LEU A 18 -16.32 9.24 -5.17
N LYS A 19 -16.75 10.30 -4.47
CA LYS A 19 -16.22 10.67 -3.14
C LYS A 19 -16.49 9.60 -2.08
N ASN A 20 -17.53 8.82 -2.24
CA ASN A 20 -17.94 7.79 -1.30
C ASN A 20 -17.72 6.35 -1.82
N VAL A 21 -16.90 6.17 -2.86
CA VAL A 21 -16.64 4.84 -3.44
C VAL A 21 -16.23 3.83 -2.36
N ILE A 22 -15.27 4.18 -1.51
CA ILE A 22 -14.80 3.30 -0.43
C ILE A 22 -15.95 2.96 0.52
N LYS A 23 -16.74 3.96 0.95
CA LYS A 23 -17.86 3.79 1.88
C LYS A 23 -19.02 2.99 1.27
N ASN A 24 -19.29 3.20 -0.02
CA ASN A 24 -20.44 2.62 -0.72
C ASN A 24 -20.16 1.21 -1.26
N SER A 25 -18.89 0.92 -1.64
CA SER A 25 -18.50 -0.35 -2.25
C SER A 25 -17.79 -1.31 -1.29
N GLY A 26 -17.36 -0.83 -0.11
CA GLY A 26 -16.53 -1.60 0.81
C GLY A 26 -15.12 -1.89 0.26
N ILE A 27 -14.72 -1.26 -0.85
CA ILE A 27 -13.38 -1.42 -1.43
C ILE A 27 -12.38 -0.82 -0.44
N GLN A 28 -11.57 -1.67 0.15
CA GLN A 28 -10.44 -1.32 1.01
C GLN A 28 -9.15 -1.31 0.21
N ALA A 29 -8.11 -0.68 0.78
CA ALA A 29 -6.77 -0.64 0.20
C ALA A 29 -6.70 0.02 -1.20
N ARG A 30 -7.37 1.16 -1.36
CA ARG A 30 -7.21 2.09 -2.47
C ARG A 30 -6.96 3.47 -1.90
N TYR A 31 -5.69 3.86 -1.78
CA TYR A 31 -5.24 5.07 -1.08
C TYR A 31 -5.93 5.22 0.29
N GLU A 32 -6.02 4.12 1.02
CA GLU A 32 -6.74 4.04 2.29
C GLU A 32 -5.90 4.65 3.40
N ILE A 33 -6.36 5.75 3.99
CA ILE A 33 -5.72 6.34 5.16
C ILE A 33 -6.09 5.48 6.38
N PHE A 34 -5.14 4.64 6.80
CA PHE A 34 -5.29 3.76 7.95
C PHE A 34 -5.06 4.50 9.27
N HIS A 35 -4.10 5.43 9.29
CA HIS A 35 -3.78 6.27 10.44
C HIS A 35 -3.44 7.69 9.97
N ASN A 36 -3.84 8.72 10.73
CA ASN A 36 -3.70 10.10 10.28
C ASN A 36 -2.40 10.78 10.72
N LYS A 37 -1.92 10.51 11.95
CA LYS A 37 -0.75 11.19 12.55
C LYS A 37 -0.02 10.26 13.51
N PRO A 38 1.14 9.74 13.15
CA PRO A 38 1.77 9.80 11.83
C PRO A 38 0.93 9.18 10.73
N LYS A 39 1.11 9.60 9.47
CA LYS A 39 0.27 9.13 8.38
C LYS A 39 0.66 7.73 7.94
N ILE A 40 -0.33 6.84 7.81
CA ILE A 40 -0.17 5.49 7.28
C ILE A 40 -1.20 5.27 6.19
N ILE A 41 -0.74 4.87 5.01
CA ILE A 41 -1.56 4.63 3.81
C ILE A 41 -1.43 3.17 3.40
N PHE A 42 -2.55 2.52 3.09
CA PHE A 42 -2.61 1.20 2.46
C PHE A 42 -3.09 1.35 1.02
N ASP A 43 -2.35 0.78 0.05
CA ASP A 43 -2.79 0.71 -1.33
C ASP A 43 -2.45 -0.63 -1.99
N ALA A 44 -3.43 -1.18 -2.71
CA ALA A 44 -3.33 -2.47 -3.39
C ALA A 44 -2.75 -2.37 -4.81
N ALA A 45 -2.05 -1.31 -5.16
CA ALA A 45 -1.29 -1.24 -6.39
C ALA A 45 -0.20 -2.31 -6.40
N HIS A 46 -0.22 -3.20 -7.38
CA HIS A 46 0.59 -4.41 -7.39
C HIS A 46 1.20 -4.75 -8.75
N ASN A 47 0.90 -3.99 -9.79
CA ASN A 47 1.52 -4.03 -11.10
C ASN A 47 2.14 -2.67 -11.41
N PHE A 48 2.97 -2.60 -12.45
CA PHE A 48 3.75 -1.40 -12.77
C PHE A 48 2.85 -0.18 -12.95
N GLU A 49 1.80 -0.28 -13.76
CA GLU A 49 0.88 0.83 -14.06
C GLU A 49 0.15 1.32 -12.80
N GLY A 50 -0.30 0.39 -11.96
CA GLY A 50 -0.96 0.74 -10.69
C GLY A 50 0.00 1.44 -9.72
N ILE A 51 1.26 1.04 -9.68
CA ILE A 51 2.30 1.69 -8.89
C ILE A 51 2.59 3.10 -9.42
N GLU A 52 2.74 3.27 -10.73
CA GLU A 52 2.94 4.60 -11.33
C GLU A 52 1.79 5.55 -10.98
N GLU A 53 0.53 5.10 -11.09
CA GLU A 53 -0.65 5.89 -10.75
C GLU A 53 -0.67 6.26 -9.27
N PHE A 54 -0.40 5.29 -8.37
CA PHE A 54 -0.27 5.56 -6.95
C PHE A 54 0.82 6.60 -6.66
N LEU A 55 2.01 6.44 -7.24
CA LEU A 55 3.14 7.34 -7.03
C LEU A 55 2.87 8.74 -7.60
N TYR A 56 2.15 8.85 -8.71
CA TYR A 56 1.74 10.14 -9.27
C TYR A 56 0.88 10.93 -8.28
N GLU A 57 -0.07 10.29 -7.62
CA GLU A 57 -0.89 10.95 -6.59
C GLU A 57 -0.09 11.19 -5.29
N PHE A 58 0.67 10.20 -4.84
CA PHE A 58 1.42 10.28 -3.58
C PHE A 58 2.51 11.35 -3.60
N LYS A 59 3.18 11.58 -4.72
CA LYS A 59 4.19 12.65 -4.89
C LYS A 59 3.66 14.04 -4.54
N LYS A 60 2.36 14.29 -4.71
CA LYS A 60 1.73 15.59 -4.40
C LYS A 60 1.72 15.89 -2.90
N GLU A 61 1.66 14.86 -2.06
CA GLU A 61 1.66 15.03 -0.61
C GLU A 61 2.97 14.61 0.07
N SER A 62 3.78 13.76 -0.57
CA SER A 62 5.03 13.26 0.01
C SER A 62 6.00 14.36 0.44
N VAL A 63 5.97 15.49 -0.26
CA VAL A 63 6.78 16.70 0.05
C VAL A 63 6.47 17.34 1.41
N ASN A 64 5.36 16.96 2.05
CA ASN A 64 4.97 17.47 3.37
C ASN A 64 5.58 16.64 4.52
N TYR A 65 6.33 15.59 4.22
CA TYR A 65 6.93 14.70 5.21
C TYR A 65 8.45 14.78 5.15
N ASP A 66 9.09 14.76 6.32
CA ASP A 66 10.55 14.74 6.45
C ASP A 66 11.14 13.41 6.00
N LYS A 67 10.34 12.35 6.11
CA LYS A 67 10.72 11.01 5.70
C LYS A 67 9.52 10.21 5.23
N VAL A 68 9.67 9.56 4.08
CA VAL A 68 8.68 8.65 3.53
C VAL A 68 9.23 7.23 3.43
N THR A 69 8.48 6.29 3.97
CA THR A 69 8.86 4.88 4.04
C THR A 69 7.81 4.02 3.35
N VAL A 70 8.23 2.99 2.62
CA VAL A 70 7.31 2.00 2.06
C VAL A 70 7.62 0.60 2.57
N ILE A 71 6.57 -0.16 2.88
CA ILE A 71 6.61 -1.62 3.02
C ILE A 71 5.96 -2.19 1.77
N TYR A 72 6.74 -2.89 0.95
CA TYR A 72 6.29 -3.47 -0.30
C TYR A 72 6.27 -4.99 -0.23
N GLY A 73 5.18 -5.58 -0.69
CA GLY A 73 5.06 -7.03 -0.85
C GLY A 73 4.40 -7.38 -2.18
N THR A 74 4.95 -8.36 -2.91
CA THR A 74 4.56 -8.66 -4.27
C THR A 74 4.38 -10.14 -4.54
N MET A 75 3.89 -10.49 -5.73
CA MET A 75 3.76 -11.85 -6.23
C MET A 75 4.89 -12.16 -7.21
N LYS A 76 5.25 -13.45 -7.35
CA LYS A 76 6.35 -13.94 -8.21
C LYS A 76 6.21 -13.55 -9.67
N ASP A 77 4.96 -13.39 -10.15
CA ASP A 77 4.63 -13.09 -11.54
C ASP A 77 4.72 -11.60 -11.90
N LYS A 78 5.19 -10.75 -10.99
CA LYS A 78 5.26 -9.29 -11.21
C LYS A 78 6.67 -8.83 -11.56
N ASP A 79 6.76 -7.79 -12.38
CA ASP A 79 8.01 -7.10 -12.70
C ASP A 79 8.42 -6.21 -11.52
N TYR A 80 8.89 -6.83 -10.44
CA TYR A 80 9.34 -6.09 -9.26
C TYR A 80 10.63 -5.32 -9.49
N PHE A 81 11.42 -5.65 -10.51
CA PHE A 81 12.57 -4.84 -10.89
C PHE A 81 12.16 -3.42 -11.32
N SER A 82 11.25 -3.31 -12.27
CA SER A 82 10.73 -2.00 -12.72
C SER A 82 10.04 -1.25 -11.58
N ILE A 83 9.24 -1.95 -10.78
CA ILE A 83 8.54 -1.37 -9.62
C ILE A 83 9.54 -0.81 -8.59
N LEU A 84 10.58 -1.54 -8.22
CA LEU A 84 11.59 -1.06 -7.27
C LEU A 84 12.33 0.18 -7.78
N ASN A 85 12.55 0.29 -9.09
CA ASN A 85 13.13 1.48 -9.71
C ASN A 85 12.24 2.73 -9.54
N GLU A 86 10.91 2.58 -9.61
CA GLU A 86 9.99 3.68 -9.34
C GLU A 86 9.93 4.01 -7.84
N LEU A 87 9.87 2.99 -6.97
CA LEU A 87 9.80 3.21 -5.52
C LEU A 87 11.01 3.97 -4.99
N LYS A 88 12.23 3.66 -5.47
CA LYS A 88 13.46 4.34 -5.00
C LYS A 88 13.52 5.83 -5.30
N ILE A 89 12.71 6.32 -6.26
CA ILE A 89 12.66 7.73 -6.62
C ILE A 89 11.88 8.55 -5.57
N VAL A 90 10.95 7.89 -4.86
CA VAL A 90 9.98 8.54 -4.00
C VAL A 90 10.23 8.26 -2.52
N PHE A 91 10.65 7.04 -2.19
CA PHE A 91 10.79 6.60 -0.80
C PHE A 91 12.23 6.61 -0.31
N ASP A 92 12.46 7.18 0.86
CA ASP A 92 13.76 7.21 1.54
C ASP A 92 14.15 5.81 2.05
N THR A 93 13.15 5.01 2.41
CA THR A 93 13.36 3.65 2.91
C THR A 93 12.36 2.69 2.28
N ILE A 94 12.87 1.60 1.72
CA ILE A 94 12.07 0.54 1.12
C ILE A 94 12.27 -0.74 1.93
N TYR A 95 11.22 -1.19 2.61
CA TYR A 95 11.15 -2.50 3.23
C TYR A 95 10.46 -3.49 2.29
N ILE A 96 10.96 -4.73 2.28
CA ILE A 96 10.33 -5.83 1.54
C ILE A 96 9.81 -6.85 2.52
N THR A 97 8.56 -7.24 2.34
CA THR A 97 7.91 -8.29 3.14
C THR A 97 7.33 -9.37 2.26
N GLU A 98 7.26 -10.58 2.80
CA GLU A 98 6.52 -11.69 2.19
C GLU A 98 5.40 -12.15 3.10
N ILE A 99 4.47 -12.92 2.54
CA ILE A 99 3.40 -13.60 3.27
C ILE A 99 3.47 -15.11 3.00
N ASP A 100 2.89 -15.87 3.89
CA ASP A 100 2.73 -17.32 3.70
C ASP A 100 1.64 -17.59 2.66
N TYR A 101 2.02 -17.43 1.40
CA TYR A 101 1.18 -17.66 0.23
C TYR A 101 2.04 -18.18 -0.92
N GLU A 102 1.59 -19.25 -1.58
CA GLU A 102 2.36 -19.98 -2.61
C GLU A 102 2.87 -19.06 -3.75
N ARG A 103 2.07 -18.07 -4.14
CA ARG A 103 2.40 -17.13 -5.22
C ARG A 103 3.14 -15.88 -4.74
N ALA A 104 3.40 -15.73 -3.44
CA ALA A 104 4.17 -14.60 -2.95
C ALA A 104 5.62 -14.70 -3.42
N ALA A 105 6.19 -13.56 -3.84
CA ALA A 105 7.62 -13.47 -4.08
C ALA A 105 8.37 -13.62 -2.75
N LYS A 106 9.46 -14.37 -2.77
CA LYS A 106 10.31 -14.54 -1.59
C LYS A 106 11.18 -13.28 -1.42
N ILE A 107 11.45 -12.94 -0.16
CA ILE A 107 12.30 -11.78 0.16
C ILE A 107 13.65 -11.91 -0.55
N GLU A 108 14.23 -13.11 -0.56
CA GLU A 108 15.54 -13.39 -1.17
C GLU A 108 15.53 -13.11 -2.68
N GLU A 109 14.46 -13.53 -3.40
CA GLU A 109 14.31 -13.29 -4.83
C GLU A 109 14.26 -11.79 -5.15
N VAL A 110 13.47 -11.03 -4.38
CA VAL A 110 13.35 -9.59 -4.55
C VAL A 110 14.65 -8.86 -4.19
N MET A 111 15.34 -9.30 -3.13
CA MET A 111 16.65 -8.75 -2.74
C MET A 111 17.72 -8.99 -3.80
N GLU A 112 17.70 -10.15 -4.44
CA GLU A 112 18.67 -10.46 -5.52
C GLU A 112 18.49 -9.51 -6.71
N GLU A 113 17.25 -9.27 -7.14
CA GLU A 113 16.96 -8.31 -8.21
C GLU A 113 17.30 -6.87 -7.79
N ALA A 114 16.98 -6.47 -6.56
CA ALA A 114 17.32 -5.16 -6.04
C ALA A 114 18.86 -4.93 -6.03
N ASN A 115 19.63 -5.93 -5.62
CA ASN A 115 21.10 -5.88 -5.64
C ASN A 115 21.65 -5.73 -7.05
N ARG A 116 21.10 -6.47 -8.04
CA ARG A 116 21.45 -6.31 -9.46
C ARG A 116 21.19 -4.90 -9.97
N ALA A 117 20.09 -4.28 -9.47
CA ALA A 117 19.72 -2.91 -9.83
C ALA A 117 20.46 -1.82 -9.04
N GLY A 118 21.29 -2.18 -8.06
CA GLY A 118 21.92 -1.23 -7.14
C GLY A 118 20.90 -0.49 -6.25
N ILE A 119 19.77 -1.13 -5.93
CA ILE A 119 18.71 -0.57 -5.09
C ILE A 119 18.85 -1.12 -3.68
N ARG A 120 18.94 -0.22 -2.70
CA ARG A 120 18.97 -0.61 -1.29
C ARG A 120 17.55 -0.89 -0.79
N ILE A 121 17.30 -2.13 -0.41
CA ILE A 121 16.06 -2.57 0.25
C ILE A 121 16.39 -3.29 1.55
N ILE A 122 15.43 -3.37 2.46
CA ILE A 122 15.58 -3.95 3.79
C ILE A 122 14.52 -5.04 3.99
N PRO A 123 14.89 -6.27 4.34
CA PRO A 123 13.93 -7.32 4.63
C PRO A 123 13.14 -7.01 5.90
N MET A 124 11.83 -7.33 5.90
CA MET A 124 10.94 -7.10 7.03
C MET A 124 10.02 -8.30 7.27
N ASN A 125 10.27 -9.03 8.36
CA ASN A 125 9.50 -10.24 8.71
C ASN A 125 8.21 -9.94 9.49
N ASN A 126 8.12 -8.80 10.15
CA ASN A 126 6.96 -8.46 10.98
C ASN A 126 6.47 -7.03 10.72
N PRO A 127 5.79 -6.80 9.57
CA PRO A 127 5.27 -5.48 9.22
C PRO A 127 4.22 -4.97 10.23
N ALA A 128 3.39 -5.84 10.80
CA ALA A 128 2.37 -5.43 11.76
C ALA A 128 2.99 -4.82 13.04
N LYS A 129 4.06 -5.44 13.56
CA LYS A 129 4.78 -4.88 14.70
C LYS A 129 5.40 -3.52 14.37
N TYR A 130 6.01 -3.40 13.21
CA TYR A 130 6.60 -2.13 12.76
C TYR A 130 5.54 -1.03 12.61
N ILE A 131 4.37 -1.35 12.03
CA ILE A 131 3.25 -0.41 11.86
C ILE A 131 2.77 0.09 13.23
N ASN A 132 2.59 -0.80 14.23
CA ASN A 132 2.19 -0.38 15.58
C ASN A 132 3.23 0.56 16.23
N GLN A 133 4.52 0.28 16.08
CA GLN A 133 5.58 1.17 16.58
C GLN A 133 5.58 2.52 15.81
N PHE A 134 5.32 2.49 14.51
CA PHE A 134 5.27 3.69 13.69
C PHE A 134 4.12 4.62 14.09
N MET A 135 2.98 4.08 14.53
CA MET A 135 1.84 4.90 15.02
C MET A 135 2.19 5.75 16.24
N GLU A 136 3.20 5.36 17.00
CA GLU A 136 3.70 6.12 18.17
C GLU A 136 4.86 7.07 17.81
N GLY A 137 5.23 7.13 16.52
CA GLY A 137 6.38 7.85 16.01
C GLY A 137 6.11 9.31 15.66
N SER A 138 7.01 9.88 14.84
CA SER A 138 6.96 11.28 14.43
C SER A 138 5.83 11.56 13.45
N VAL A 139 5.06 12.62 13.72
CA VAL A 139 3.97 13.08 12.84
C VAL A 139 4.46 13.67 11.51
N SER A 140 5.76 13.96 11.41
CA SER A 140 6.40 14.42 10.17
C SER A 140 6.83 13.28 9.25
N GLU A 141 6.57 12.03 9.64
CA GLU A 141 6.86 10.85 8.82
C GLU A 141 5.59 10.26 8.20
N CYS A 142 5.75 9.62 7.05
CA CYS A 142 4.67 8.88 6.38
C CYS A 142 5.12 7.45 6.06
N LEU A 143 4.23 6.50 6.32
CA LEU A 143 4.41 5.09 6.00
C LEU A 143 3.37 4.65 4.98
N VAL A 144 3.82 4.02 3.91
CA VAL A 144 2.96 3.42 2.88
C VAL A 144 3.11 1.91 2.92
N ILE A 145 2.01 1.20 2.92
CA ILE A 145 1.96 -0.25 2.73
C ILE A 145 1.40 -0.50 1.33
N LEU A 146 2.22 -1.08 0.46
CA LEU A 146 1.97 -1.14 -0.96
C LEU A 146 2.15 -2.56 -1.51
N GLY A 147 1.29 -2.96 -2.43
CA GLY A 147 1.42 -4.23 -3.12
C GLY A 147 0.14 -5.03 -3.20
N SER A 148 0.26 -6.36 -3.24
CA SER A 148 -0.87 -7.24 -3.44
C SER A 148 -1.92 -7.13 -2.32
N ILE A 149 -3.20 -7.20 -2.70
CA ILE A 149 -4.32 -7.24 -1.75
C ILE A 149 -4.19 -8.38 -0.71
N TYR A 150 -3.55 -9.48 -1.08
CA TYR A 150 -3.27 -10.60 -0.15
C TYR A 150 -2.26 -10.18 0.93
N VAL A 151 -1.21 -9.43 0.54
CA VAL A 151 -0.22 -8.88 1.48
C VAL A 151 -0.90 -7.93 2.46
N LEU A 152 -1.69 -7.00 1.94
CA LEU A 152 -2.41 -6.02 2.77
C LEU A 152 -3.41 -6.69 3.72
N GLY A 153 -4.14 -7.69 3.25
CA GLY A 153 -5.08 -8.46 4.06
C GLY A 153 -4.41 -9.20 5.21
N GLU A 154 -3.27 -9.86 4.94
CA GLU A 154 -2.51 -10.58 5.97
C GLU A 154 -1.93 -9.62 7.03
N ILE A 155 -1.41 -8.46 6.61
CA ILE A 155 -0.91 -7.44 7.53
C ILE A 155 -2.05 -6.90 8.40
N LYS A 156 -3.19 -6.54 7.81
CA LYS A 156 -4.36 -6.04 8.56
C LYS A 156 -4.88 -7.07 9.54
N LYS A 157 -4.95 -8.33 9.16
CA LYS A 157 -5.35 -9.43 10.06
C LYS A 157 -4.43 -9.51 11.27
N LYS A 158 -3.11 -9.40 11.08
CA LYS A 158 -2.14 -9.41 12.18
C LYS A 158 -2.25 -8.18 13.07
N LEU A 159 -2.53 -7.00 12.51
CA LEU A 159 -2.78 -5.77 13.29
C LEU A 159 -3.99 -5.91 14.21
N LEU A 160 -5.11 -6.44 13.71
CA LEU A 160 -6.32 -6.69 14.50
C LEU A 160 -6.09 -7.71 15.63
N ASN A 161 -5.31 -8.77 15.39
CA ASN A 161 -4.99 -9.75 16.43
C ASN A 161 -4.12 -9.15 17.54
N ILE A 162 -3.15 -8.29 17.19
CA ILE A 162 -2.31 -7.61 18.18
C ILE A 162 -3.17 -6.70 19.09
N GLU A 163 -4.16 -6.00 18.53
CA GLU A 163 -5.09 -5.17 19.33
C GLU A 163 -5.94 -6.00 20.32
N LEU A 164 -6.28 -7.23 19.97
CA LEU A 164 -7.02 -8.13 20.86
C LEU A 164 -6.15 -8.64 22.01
N ASP A 165 -4.88 -8.95 21.74
CA ASP A 165 -3.93 -9.44 22.76
C ASP A 165 -3.55 -8.36 23.80
N ILE A 166 -3.65 -7.07 23.44
CA ILE A 166 -3.37 -5.96 24.37
C ILE A 166 -4.54 -5.66 25.32
N LYS A 167 -5.76 -6.13 24.98
CA LYS A 167 -6.98 -5.86 25.77
C LYS A 167 -7.31 -6.93 26.83
N ILE A 168 -6.46 -7.93 27.00
CA ILE A 168 -6.56 -8.97 28.02
C ILE A 168 -5.55 -8.68 29.13
#